data_3f57a83224b42e1a020858b8d87ac047
#
_entry.id   3f57a83224b42e1a020858b8d87ac047
#
_cell.length_a   1.000
_cell.length_b   1.000
_cell.length_c   1.000
_cell.angle_alpha   90.00
_cell.angle_beta   90.00
_cell.angle_gamma   90.00
#
_symmetry.space_group_name_H-M   'P 1'
#
loop_
_entity.id
_entity.type
_entity.pdbx_description
1 polymer ?
#
loop_
_entity_poly.entity_id
_entity_poly.type
_entity_poly.pdbx_seq_one_letter_code
_entity_poly.pdbx_strand_id
1 'polypeptide(L)'
;MEKSEKQEKQRRLIIIALIIGMAVCMGVTIWALFFRNTQEQVLIPDYAPQAEPLSDNGEKLDVPSGGGGISLEYDSSVNISLADKTAYLNYTHPDRSTQDIVLCIEINGEIVAQSGTIEPGNRLKKLALLDGAEKKLSEGTYTDADFRVLSYDPESGEKAMVDTVAKITVTVEK
;
A
#
# COMPACT_ATOMS: atom_id res chain seq x y z
N MET A 1 -45.81 17.98 -50.79
CA MET A 1 -45.48 18.70 -49.53
C MET A 1 -45.18 17.74 -48.38
N GLU A 2 -45.84 16.64 -48.22
CA GLU A 2 -45.71 15.67 -47.12
C GLU A 2 -44.32 14.98 -47.00
N LYS A 3 -43.64 14.76 -48.15
CA LYS A 3 -42.33 14.11 -48.17
C LYS A 3 -41.18 14.98 -47.64
N SER A 4 -41.32 16.31 -47.74
CA SER A 4 -40.35 17.28 -47.25
C SER A 4 -40.41 17.44 -45.72
N GLU A 5 -41.61 17.47 -45.14
CA GLU A 5 -41.80 17.55 -43.70
C GLU A 5 -41.29 16.31 -42.95
N LYS A 6 -41.45 15.13 -43.55
CA LYS A 6 -40.95 13.89 -42.97
C LYS A 6 -39.42 13.83 -42.95
N GLN A 7 -38.76 14.33 -43.96
CA GLN A 7 -37.29 14.45 -44.02
C GLN A 7 -36.76 15.47 -42.98
N GLU A 8 -37.47 16.57 -42.80
CA GLU A 8 -37.05 17.60 -41.82
C GLU A 8 -37.19 17.11 -40.38
N LYS A 9 -38.26 16.37 -40.07
CA LYS A 9 -38.42 15.71 -38.76
C LYS A 9 -37.35 14.66 -38.50
N GLN A 10 -37.00 13.84 -39.49
CA GLN A 10 -35.91 12.87 -39.35
C GLN A 10 -34.55 13.55 -39.15
N ARG A 11 -34.23 14.63 -39.85
CA ARG A 11 -33.00 15.39 -39.67
C ARG A 11 -32.92 15.98 -38.27
N ARG A 12 -34.01 16.56 -37.73
CA ARG A 12 -34.07 17.09 -36.38
C ARG A 12 -33.87 15.99 -35.33
N LEU A 13 -34.47 14.81 -35.51
CA LEU A 13 -34.27 13.67 -34.60
C LEU A 13 -32.82 13.18 -34.60
N ILE A 14 -32.16 13.12 -35.77
CA ILE A 14 -30.74 12.71 -35.85
C ILE A 14 -29.85 13.74 -35.16
N ILE A 15 -30.10 15.04 -35.32
CA ILE A 15 -29.33 16.10 -34.67
C ILE A 15 -29.50 16.03 -33.18
N ILE A 16 -30.73 15.83 -32.67
CA ILE A 16 -30.99 15.69 -31.23
C ILE A 16 -30.27 14.45 -30.65
N ALA A 17 -30.31 13.31 -31.36
CA ALA A 17 -29.63 12.09 -30.94
C ALA A 17 -28.11 12.28 -30.90
N LEU A 18 -27.52 13.01 -31.87
CA LEU A 18 -26.08 13.35 -31.86
C LEU A 18 -25.69 14.26 -30.68
N ILE A 19 -26.52 15.27 -30.38
CA ILE A 19 -26.27 16.19 -29.23
C ILE A 19 -26.33 15.42 -27.92
N ILE A 20 -27.32 14.53 -27.75
CA ILE A 20 -27.44 13.69 -26.55
C ILE A 20 -26.24 12.74 -26.45
N GLY A 21 -25.83 12.12 -27.55
CA GLY A 21 -24.63 11.27 -27.58
C GLY A 21 -23.36 12.00 -27.18
N MET A 22 -23.15 13.23 -27.68
CA MET A 22 -22.01 14.06 -27.29
C MET A 22 -22.06 14.46 -25.82
N ALA A 23 -23.22 14.80 -25.27
CA ALA A 23 -23.38 15.14 -23.86
C ALA A 23 -23.08 13.95 -22.95
N VAL A 24 -23.51 12.76 -23.31
CA VAL A 24 -23.21 11.51 -22.59
C VAL A 24 -21.69 11.21 -22.63
N CYS A 25 -21.06 11.31 -23.80
CA CYS A 25 -19.61 11.10 -23.93
C CYS A 25 -18.82 12.11 -23.08
N MET A 26 -19.19 13.40 -23.09
CA MET A 26 -18.56 14.39 -22.24
C MET A 26 -18.77 14.10 -20.75
N GLY A 27 -19.96 13.70 -20.35
CA GLY A 27 -20.27 13.32 -18.97
C GLY A 27 -19.43 12.14 -18.48
N VAL A 28 -19.29 11.09 -19.32
CA VAL A 28 -18.45 9.93 -19.01
C VAL A 28 -16.97 10.32 -18.94
N THR A 29 -16.50 11.20 -19.82
CA THR A 29 -15.10 11.64 -19.82
C THR A 29 -14.80 12.49 -18.58
N ILE A 30 -15.68 13.40 -18.20
CA ILE A 30 -15.53 14.21 -16.99
C ILE A 30 -15.60 13.31 -15.76
N TRP A 31 -16.54 12.38 -15.71
CA TRP A 31 -16.66 11.40 -14.65
C TRP A 31 -15.39 10.55 -14.52
N ALA A 32 -14.86 10.04 -15.65
CA ALA A 32 -13.63 9.25 -15.66
C ALA A 32 -12.41 10.08 -15.21
N LEU A 33 -12.32 11.36 -15.57
CA LEU A 33 -11.23 12.24 -15.14
C LEU A 33 -11.33 12.59 -13.65
N PHE A 34 -12.53 12.86 -13.13
CA PHE A 34 -12.72 13.19 -11.72
C PHE A 34 -12.60 11.97 -10.81
N PHE A 35 -13.08 10.79 -11.22
CA PHE A 35 -13.00 9.58 -10.40
C PHE A 35 -11.70 8.78 -10.63
N ARG A 36 -11.00 8.98 -11.73
CA ARG A 36 -9.69 8.36 -11.97
C ARG A 36 -8.55 9.15 -11.31
N ASN A 37 -8.78 10.39 -10.96
CA ASN A 37 -7.83 11.25 -10.23
C ASN A 37 -8.05 11.25 -8.71
N THR A 38 -8.77 10.28 -8.17
CA THR A 38 -8.51 9.86 -6.82
C THR A 38 -7.19 9.05 -6.87
N GLN A 39 -6.07 9.73 -7.10
CA GLN A 39 -4.85 9.29 -6.46
C GLN A 39 -5.25 9.17 -5.00
N GLU A 40 -5.33 7.94 -4.50
CA GLU A 40 -5.17 7.73 -3.09
C GLU A 40 -3.95 8.57 -2.74
N GLN A 41 -4.17 9.70 -2.07
CA GLN A 41 -3.11 10.28 -1.27
C GLN A 41 -2.76 9.12 -0.35
N VAL A 42 -1.66 8.44 -0.66
CA VAL A 42 -1.06 7.46 0.24
C VAL A 42 -0.66 8.32 1.43
N LEU A 43 -1.62 8.51 2.35
CA LEU A 43 -1.33 9.12 3.63
C LEU A 43 -0.25 8.22 4.21
N ILE A 44 0.94 8.80 4.40
CA ILE A 44 1.98 8.13 5.17
C ILE A 44 1.32 7.81 6.51
N PRO A 45 1.26 6.53 6.91
CA PRO A 45 0.71 6.18 8.22
C PRO A 45 1.46 6.93 9.32
N ASP A 46 0.76 7.27 10.39
CA ASP A 46 1.39 7.83 11.58
C ASP A 46 2.57 6.95 12.05
N TYR A 47 3.52 7.55 12.77
CA TYR A 47 4.68 6.81 13.28
C TYR A 47 4.27 5.57 14.06
N ALA A 48 5.04 4.50 13.88
CA ALA A 48 4.79 3.22 14.54
C ALA A 48 5.04 3.36 16.06
N PRO A 49 4.01 3.30 16.91
CA PRO A 49 4.18 3.51 18.35
C PRO A 49 4.97 2.37 19.03
N GLN A 50 5.14 1.25 18.34
CA GLN A 50 5.90 0.09 18.82
C GLN A 50 7.36 0.08 18.35
N ALA A 51 7.78 1.06 17.53
CA ALA A 51 9.16 1.16 17.07
C ALA A 51 10.07 1.59 18.23
N GLU A 52 11.17 0.86 18.42
CA GLU A 52 12.17 1.13 19.45
C GLU A 52 13.44 1.65 18.77
N PRO A 53 14.08 2.74 19.28
CA PRO A 53 15.32 3.26 18.72
C PRO A 53 16.47 2.26 18.87
N LEU A 54 17.37 2.26 17.90
CA LEU A 54 18.63 1.51 17.90
C LEU A 54 19.76 2.40 18.41
N SER A 55 20.79 1.77 18.98
CA SER A 55 22.03 2.46 19.39
C SER A 55 23.11 2.36 18.29
N ASP A 56 22.73 2.25 17.03
CA ASP A 56 23.69 2.11 15.92
C ASP A 56 23.82 3.43 15.16
N ASN A 57 25.07 3.83 14.89
CA ASN A 57 25.43 5.04 14.15
C ASN A 57 26.13 4.64 12.83
N GLY A 58 25.47 3.78 12.04
CA GLY A 58 25.99 3.37 10.74
C GLY A 58 26.13 4.55 9.77
N GLU A 59 27.12 4.49 8.88
CA GLU A 59 27.25 5.45 7.78
C GLU A 59 26.02 5.36 6.86
N LYS A 60 25.42 6.50 6.53
CA LYS A 60 24.25 6.55 5.63
C LYS A 60 24.55 5.97 4.27
N LEU A 61 23.58 5.27 3.69
CA LEU A 61 23.67 4.77 2.31
C LEU A 61 23.71 5.94 1.33
N ASP A 62 24.37 5.73 0.19
CA ASP A 62 24.31 6.68 -0.91
C ASP A 62 22.88 6.80 -1.43
N VAL A 63 22.46 8.04 -1.71
CA VAL A 63 21.17 8.34 -2.33
C VAL A 63 21.39 8.53 -3.83
N PRO A 64 21.10 7.53 -4.67
CA PRO A 64 21.21 7.69 -6.11
C PRO A 64 20.17 8.69 -6.62
N SER A 65 20.48 9.38 -7.72
CA SER A 65 19.55 10.32 -8.33
C SER A 65 18.21 9.63 -8.68
N GLY A 66 17.13 10.07 -8.05
CA GLY A 66 15.78 9.55 -8.25
C GLY A 66 15.40 8.34 -7.38
N GLY A 67 16.11 8.09 -6.28
CA GLY A 67 15.75 7.03 -5.33
C GLY A 67 16.50 7.13 -4.01
N GLY A 68 16.02 6.42 -3.01
CA GLY A 68 16.67 6.25 -1.71
C GLY A 68 17.18 4.84 -1.51
N GLY A 69 18.10 4.67 -0.56
CA GLY A 69 18.61 3.36 -0.13
C GLY A 69 17.95 2.90 1.15
N ILE A 70 17.52 1.65 1.20
CA ILE A 70 17.06 0.98 2.42
C ILE A 70 17.97 -0.19 2.76
N SER A 71 18.23 -0.36 4.04
CA SER A 71 18.87 -1.55 4.60
C SER A 71 17.89 -2.22 5.53
N LEU A 72 17.80 -3.52 5.47
CA LEU A 72 16.86 -4.30 6.26
C LEU A 72 17.60 -5.43 6.96
N GLU A 73 17.30 -5.59 8.25
CA GLU A 73 17.76 -6.73 9.02
C GLU A 73 16.55 -7.34 9.71
N TYR A 74 16.32 -8.64 9.51
CA TYR A 74 15.14 -9.31 10.04
C TYR A 74 15.37 -10.78 10.25
N ASP A 75 14.63 -11.35 11.20
CA ASP A 75 14.51 -12.80 11.33
C ASP A 75 13.47 -13.32 10.32
N SER A 76 13.80 -14.40 9.63
CA SER A 76 12.88 -15.04 8.68
C SER A 76 11.70 -15.77 9.36
N SER A 77 11.65 -15.81 10.68
CA SER A 77 10.61 -16.47 11.47
C SER A 77 9.77 -15.43 12.24
N VAL A 78 8.47 -15.51 12.10
CA VAL A 78 7.49 -14.69 12.80
C VAL A 78 6.50 -15.59 13.53
N ASN A 79 6.18 -15.25 14.79
CA ASN A 79 5.17 -15.94 15.58
C ASN A 79 3.94 -15.03 15.74
N ILE A 80 2.76 -15.53 15.40
CA ILE A 80 1.49 -14.82 15.58
C ILE A 80 0.70 -15.50 16.70
N SER A 81 0.36 -14.75 17.76
CA SER A 81 -0.61 -15.15 18.76
C SER A 81 -1.98 -14.59 18.40
N LEU A 82 -2.93 -15.51 18.17
CA LEU A 82 -4.32 -15.12 17.88
C LEU A 82 -5.03 -14.58 19.12
N ALA A 83 -4.64 -15.07 20.32
CA ALA A 83 -5.17 -14.59 21.59
C ALA A 83 -4.81 -13.13 21.83
N ASP A 84 -3.55 -12.75 21.59
CA ASP A 84 -3.04 -11.40 21.79
C ASP A 84 -3.27 -10.51 20.56
N LYS A 85 -3.69 -11.09 19.43
CA LYS A 85 -3.80 -10.42 18.13
C LYS A 85 -2.50 -9.71 17.74
N THR A 86 -1.38 -10.36 17.95
CA THR A 86 -0.06 -9.77 17.82
C THR A 86 0.89 -10.71 17.10
N ALA A 87 1.63 -10.16 16.15
CA ALA A 87 2.78 -10.80 15.52
C ALA A 87 4.05 -10.42 16.29
N TYR A 88 4.84 -11.40 16.69
CA TYR A 88 6.15 -11.26 17.31
C TYR A 88 7.22 -11.52 16.28
N LEU A 89 8.12 -10.57 16.10
CA LEU A 89 9.13 -10.54 15.05
C LEU A 89 10.39 -9.82 15.55
N ASN A 90 11.50 -9.98 14.85
CA ASN A 90 12.65 -9.13 14.97
C ASN A 90 12.90 -8.46 13.62
N TYR A 91 12.61 -7.20 13.54
CA TYR A 91 12.81 -6.40 12.34
C TYR A 91 13.55 -5.12 12.71
N THR A 92 14.62 -4.86 12.01
CA THR A 92 15.47 -3.68 12.23
C THR A 92 15.55 -2.88 10.94
N HIS A 93 15.32 -1.58 11.07
CA HIS A 93 15.54 -0.61 10.02
C HIS A 93 16.80 0.20 10.35
N PRO A 94 17.99 -0.20 9.87
CA PRO A 94 19.25 0.40 10.27
C PRO A 94 19.33 1.89 9.98
N ASP A 95 20.04 2.63 10.82
CA ASP A 95 20.22 4.09 10.70
C ASP A 95 20.88 4.53 9.37
N ARG A 96 21.63 3.65 8.73
CA ARG A 96 22.24 3.90 7.39
C ARG A 96 21.19 4.03 6.26
N SER A 97 19.96 3.63 6.48
CA SER A 97 18.87 3.83 5.52
C SER A 97 18.56 5.32 5.33
N THR A 98 18.03 5.68 4.17
CA THR A 98 17.71 7.07 3.82
C THR A 98 16.22 7.30 3.57
N GLN A 99 15.40 6.25 3.73
CA GLN A 99 13.96 6.32 3.55
C GLN A 99 13.24 5.82 4.79
N ASP A 100 12.05 6.35 5.01
CA ASP A 100 11.09 5.80 5.96
C ASP A 100 10.42 4.58 5.36
N ILE A 101 9.95 3.67 6.20
CA ILE A 101 9.28 2.46 5.73
C ILE A 101 7.98 2.17 6.50
N VAL A 102 7.11 1.42 5.85
CA VAL A 102 5.98 0.73 6.47
C VAL A 102 6.16 -0.76 6.23
N LEU A 103 6.12 -1.55 7.31
CA LEU A 103 6.25 -2.99 7.25
C LEU A 103 4.87 -3.65 7.25
N CYS A 104 4.61 -4.51 6.26
CA CYS A 104 3.43 -5.33 6.20
C CYS A 104 3.81 -6.81 6.32
N ILE A 105 2.99 -7.61 7.01
CA ILE A 105 3.04 -9.08 6.96
C ILE A 105 1.93 -9.53 6.04
N GLU A 106 2.30 -10.23 4.98
CA GLU A 106 1.39 -10.78 3.99
C GLU A 106 1.39 -12.32 4.09
N ILE A 107 0.21 -12.93 4.16
CA ILE A 107 0.02 -14.39 4.18
C ILE A 107 -1.01 -14.73 3.12
N ASN A 108 -0.66 -15.65 2.20
CA ASN A 108 -1.52 -16.04 1.08
C ASN A 108 -2.04 -14.87 0.24
N GLY A 109 -1.25 -13.79 0.08
CA GLY A 109 -1.64 -12.60 -0.69
C GLY A 109 -2.53 -11.61 0.06
N GLU A 110 -2.81 -11.82 1.34
CA GLU A 110 -3.54 -10.89 2.19
C GLU A 110 -2.64 -10.27 3.26
N ILE A 111 -2.71 -8.94 3.42
CA ILE A 111 -2.01 -8.25 4.51
C ILE A 111 -2.75 -8.52 5.81
N VAL A 112 -2.07 -9.15 6.77
CA VAL A 112 -2.63 -9.52 8.07
C VAL A 112 -2.17 -8.60 9.20
N ALA A 113 -1.05 -7.92 9.01
CA ALA A 113 -0.53 -6.91 9.95
C ALA A 113 0.21 -5.82 9.18
N GLN A 114 0.12 -4.58 9.66
CA GLN A 114 0.78 -3.42 9.07
C GLN A 114 1.25 -2.48 10.17
N SER A 115 2.49 -2.01 10.06
CA SER A 115 3.03 -1.00 10.98
C SER A 115 2.55 0.41 10.61
N GLY A 116 2.76 1.36 11.49
CA GLY A 116 2.92 2.75 11.12
C GLY A 116 4.27 2.98 10.43
N THR A 117 4.63 4.23 10.25
CA THR A 117 5.92 4.65 9.69
C THR A 117 7.05 4.32 10.66
N ILE A 118 8.09 3.68 10.15
CA ILE A 118 9.32 3.33 10.87
C ILE A 118 10.46 4.13 10.25
N GLU A 119 11.03 5.05 11.01
CA GLU A 119 12.20 5.82 10.60
C GLU A 119 13.47 4.97 10.65
N PRO A 120 14.51 5.32 9.87
CA PRO A 120 15.85 4.73 10.05
C PRO A 120 16.34 4.81 11.51
N GLY A 121 17.06 3.78 11.95
CA GLY A 121 17.53 3.69 13.32
C GLY A 121 16.51 3.10 14.31
N ASN A 122 15.42 2.52 13.82
CA ASN A 122 14.41 1.91 14.67
C ASN A 122 14.26 0.40 14.39
N ARG A 123 13.74 -0.31 15.39
CA ARG A 123 13.40 -1.74 15.30
C ARG A 123 11.98 -2.01 15.74
N LEU A 124 11.44 -3.11 15.25
CA LEU A 124 10.11 -3.58 15.61
C LEU A 124 10.18 -5.03 16.10
N LYS A 125 9.66 -5.27 17.32
CA LYS A 125 9.62 -6.62 17.92
C LYS A 125 8.23 -7.22 17.91
N LYS A 126 7.21 -6.40 17.78
CA LYS A 126 5.82 -6.83 17.76
C LYS A 126 4.98 -5.89 16.90
N LEU A 127 3.96 -6.45 16.30
CA LEU A 127 3.05 -5.75 15.41
C LEU A 127 1.63 -6.27 15.65
N ALA A 128 0.68 -5.36 15.86
CA ALA A 128 -0.72 -5.74 16.01
C ALA A 128 -1.29 -6.27 14.68
N LEU A 129 -2.14 -7.29 14.76
CA LEU A 129 -2.90 -7.74 13.60
C LEU A 129 -3.92 -6.68 13.19
N LEU A 130 -4.22 -6.62 11.91
CA LEU A 130 -5.32 -5.81 11.39
C LEU A 130 -6.67 -6.36 11.89
N ASP A 131 -7.65 -5.49 12.02
CA ASP A 131 -8.98 -5.86 12.50
C ASP A 131 -9.59 -6.99 11.66
N GLY A 132 -9.92 -8.08 12.35
CA GLY A 132 -10.51 -9.26 11.72
C GLY A 132 -9.52 -10.23 11.07
N ALA A 133 -8.23 -9.91 11.01
CA ALA A 133 -7.21 -10.82 10.46
C ALA A 133 -7.11 -12.11 11.30
N GLU A 134 -7.32 -12.03 12.61
CA GLU A 134 -7.34 -13.20 13.51
C GLU A 134 -8.41 -14.23 13.14
N LYS A 135 -9.48 -13.83 12.44
CA LYS A 135 -10.56 -14.74 12.00
C LYS A 135 -10.24 -15.46 10.71
N LYS A 136 -9.29 -14.92 9.94
CA LYS A 136 -8.87 -15.48 8.65
C LYS A 136 -7.69 -16.43 8.79
N LEU A 137 -6.95 -16.34 9.89
CA LEU A 137 -5.79 -17.17 10.18
C LEU A 137 -6.22 -18.42 10.94
N SER A 138 -5.60 -19.54 10.61
CA SER A 138 -5.73 -20.80 11.32
C SER A 138 -4.40 -21.14 12.02
N GLU A 139 -4.45 -21.87 13.12
CA GLU A 139 -3.23 -22.38 13.78
C GLU A 139 -2.42 -23.21 12.79
N GLY A 140 -1.11 -23.03 12.79
CA GLY A 140 -0.18 -23.76 11.91
C GLY A 140 0.95 -22.90 11.40
N THR A 141 1.73 -23.48 10.48
CA THR A 141 2.89 -22.82 9.88
C THR A 141 2.61 -22.49 8.43
N TYR A 142 2.82 -21.23 8.09
CA TYR A 142 2.70 -20.67 6.75
C TYR A 142 4.10 -20.40 6.20
N THR A 143 4.47 -21.10 5.13
CA THR A 143 5.76 -20.96 4.45
C THR A 143 5.67 -20.04 3.23
N ASP A 144 4.46 -19.69 2.79
CA ASP A 144 4.21 -18.71 1.72
C ASP A 144 3.72 -17.40 2.34
N ALA A 145 4.60 -16.82 3.13
CA ALA A 145 4.38 -15.54 3.77
C ALA A 145 5.52 -14.57 3.45
N ASP A 146 5.22 -13.29 3.45
CA ASP A 146 6.14 -12.24 3.05
C ASP A 146 6.15 -11.07 4.05
N PHE A 147 7.33 -10.50 4.28
CA PHE A 147 7.42 -9.09 4.61
C PHE A 147 7.33 -8.29 3.33
N ARG A 148 6.35 -7.40 3.26
CA ARG A 148 6.28 -6.36 2.23
C ARG A 148 6.68 -5.03 2.86
N VAL A 149 7.71 -4.41 2.34
CA VAL A 149 8.26 -3.15 2.84
C VAL A 149 7.93 -2.06 1.83
N LEU A 150 7.14 -1.10 2.26
CA LEU A 150 6.79 0.09 1.51
C LEU A 150 7.74 1.20 1.92
N SER A 151 8.48 1.79 0.99
CA SER A 151 9.45 2.84 1.25
C SER A 151 8.87 4.20 0.89
N TYR A 152 9.20 5.22 1.69
CA TYR A 152 8.75 6.59 1.53
C TYR A 152 9.93 7.54 1.64
N ASP A 153 9.94 8.56 0.82
CA ASP A 153 10.87 9.66 0.95
C ASP A 153 10.51 10.52 2.18
N PRO A 154 11.44 10.72 3.14
CA PRO A 154 11.13 11.40 4.40
C PRO A 154 10.85 12.90 4.24
N GLU A 155 11.30 13.53 3.13
CA GLU A 155 11.08 14.96 2.89
C GLU A 155 9.79 15.22 2.14
N SER A 156 9.55 14.47 1.06
CA SER A 156 8.37 14.66 0.20
C SER A 156 7.17 13.82 0.62
N GLY A 157 7.41 12.72 1.35
CA GLY A 157 6.39 11.73 1.66
C GLY A 157 5.98 10.86 0.47
N GLU A 158 6.69 10.95 -0.65
CA GLU A 158 6.39 10.16 -1.83
C GLU A 158 6.77 8.70 -1.62
N LYS A 159 5.84 7.79 -1.96
CA LYS A 159 6.09 6.36 -1.94
C LYS A 159 7.02 5.97 -3.09
N ALA A 160 8.00 5.12 -2.81
CA ALA A 160 8.81 4.50 -3.86
C ALA A 160 7.95 3.68 -4.83
N MET A 161 8.36 3.66 -6.11
CA MET A 161 7.61 2.95 -7.15
C MET A 161 7.63 1.42 -7.00
N VAL A 162 8.57 0.88 -6.23
CA VAL A 162 8.78 -0.56 -6.07
C VAL A 162 8.77 -0.91 -4.59
N ASP A 163 7.97 -1.91 -4.22
CA ASP A 163 7.97 -2.48 -2.87
C ASP A 163 9.07 -3.53 -2.76
N THR A 164 9.71 -3.60 -1.60
CA THR A 164 10.63 -4.70 -1.29
C THR A 164 9.86 -5.85 -0.66
N VAL A 165 10.07 -7.06 -1.16
CA VAL A 165 9.42 -8.28 -0.64
C VAL A 165 10.47 -9.27 -0.17
N ALA A 166 10.30 -9.77 1.04
CA ALA A 166 11.20 -10.74 1.65
C ALA A 166 10.42 -11.94 2.20
N LYS A 167 10.80 -13.15 1.79
CA LYS A 167 10.14 -14.39 2.23
C LYS A 167 10.38 -14.66 3.71
N ILE A 168 9.32 -15.03 4.41
CA ILE A 168 9.34 -15.41 5.82
C ILE A 168 8.53 -16.67 6.06
N THR A 169 8.72 -17.27 7.24
CA THR A 169 7.87 -18.34 7.76
C THR A 169 7.08 -17.80 8.94
N VAL A 170 5.78 -17.95 8.91
CA VAL A 170 4.89 -17.51 9.98
C VAL A 170 4.32 -18.70 10.70
N THR A 171 4.49 -18.77 12.03
CA THR A 171 3.82 -19.73 12.89
C THR A 171 2.68 -19.04 13.62
N VAL A 172 1.47 -19.58 13.49
CA VAL A 172 0.26 -19.05 14.12
C VAL A 172 -0.14 -19.96 15.25
N GLU A 173 -0.26 -19.39 16.44
CA GLU A 173 -0.65 -20.06 17.68
C GLU A 173 -1.91 -19.39 18.26
N LYS A 174 -2.64 -20.17 19.08
CA LYS A 174 -3.89 -19.73 19.71
C LYS A 174 -3.66 -18.75 20.83
#